data_64b60edeb9b5842dff871b8e34cb7cdf
#
_entry.id   64b60edeb9b5842dff871b8e34cb7cdf
#
_cell.length_a   1.000
_cell.length_b   1.000
_cell.length_c   1.000
_cell.angle_alpha   90.00
_cell.angle_beta   90.00
_cell.angle_gamma   90.00
#
_symmetry.space_group_name_H-M   'P 1'
#
loop_
_entity.id
_entity.type
_entity.pdbx_description
1 polymer ?
#
loop_
_entity_poly.entity_id
_entity_poly.type
_entity_poly.pdbx_seq_one_letter_code
_entity_poly.pdbx_strand_id
1 'polypeptide(L)'
;MIKIAIIGAGNAGCITALHFYKYLSEDEICDSFEISIYHSPDEHPIEKVGQGTTLTVVDLISSTLGLNWYNNKIGSTFKSGILYENWGKKNDKIFHPFEMADMSMHFVPKKLSEEVIKSNLFKVYEKTIIDPEKEIDADVIFDCRGRHNRDESNYESIVNPLNSVLLSKKKGRDINLIYTKAVATPNGWTFVIPNQDSVSYGYLFNNTITDREDAIIDFVKRFDVDEIRDELNFKNYRAKNFYNGSRTILQGNMYGFVEPMEATSLGFYQFICRQAWDFIFKIQSLDYCNEKIRTNMKQLENI
;
A
#
# COMPACT_ATOMS: atom_id res chain seq x y z
N MET A 1 -30.53 -0.01 3.97
CA MET A 1 -29.28 -0.49 3.34
C MET A 1 -28.24 0.63 3.44
N ILE A 2 -27.14 0.36 4.13
CA ILE A 2 -26.06 1.32 4.33
C ILE A 2 -25.14 1.29 3.10
N LYS A 3 -24.85 2.46 2.54
CA LYS A 3 -24.01 2.59 1.36
C LYS A 3 -22.57 2.95 1.77
N ILE A 4 -21.62 2.13 1.38
CA ILE A 4 -20.19 2.38 1.53
C ILE A 4 -19.60 2.67 0.15
N ALA A 5 -19.01 3.83 -0.03
CA ALA A 5 -18.31 4.21 -1.26
C ALA A 5 -16.80 4.23 -1.05
N ILE A 6 -16.06 3.68 -1.99
CA ILE A 6 -14.60 3.62 -1.99
C ILE A 6 -14.12 4.34 -3.24
N ILE A 7 -13.31 5.39 -3.07
CA ILE A 7 -12.82 6.22 -4.17
C ILE A 7 -11.35 5.89 -4.41
N GLY A 8 -11.07 5.26 -5.54
CA GLY A 8 -9.76 4.74 -5.93
C GLY A 8 -9.69 3.23 -5.80
N ALA A 9 -9.24 2.56 -6.87
CA ALA A 9 -9.05 1.10 -6.93
C ALA A 9 -7.57 0.68 -6.83
N GLY A 10 -6.70 1.54 -6.30
CA GLY A 10 -5.34 1.18 -5.92
C GLY A 10 -5.31 0.25 -4.69
N ASN A 11 -4.11 -0.06 -4.18
CA ASN A 11 -3.96 -0.97 -3.04
C ASN A 11 -4.86 -0.63 -1.85
N ALA A 12 -4.93 0.65 -1.47
CA ALA A 12 -5.74 1.09 -0.33
C ALA A 12 -7.24 0.82 -0.56
N GLY A 13 -7.75 1.16 -1.75
CA GLY A 13 -9.15 0.92 -2.09
C GLY A 13 -9.48 -0.56 -2.19
N CYS A 14 -8.62 -1.37 -2.81
CA CYS A 14 -8.80 -2.82 -2.89
C CYS A 14 -8.83 -3.47 -1.49
N ILE A 15 -7.87 -3.15 -0.63
CA ILE A 15 -7.84 -3.67 0.75
C ILE A 15 -9.09 -3.24 1.54
N THR A 16 -9.53 -1.99 1.37
CA THR A 16 -10.74 -1.49 2.03
C THR A 16 -11.98 -2.24 1.55
N ALA A 17 -12.16 -2.40 0.24
CA ALA A 17 -13.30 -3.11 -0.33
C ALA A 17 -13.36 -4.57 0.14
N LEU A 18 -12.26 -5.29 0.04
CA LEU A 18 -12.16 -6.69 0.47
C LEU A 18 -12.38 -6.83 1.97
N HIS A 19 -11.84 -5.91 2.79
CA HIS A 19 -12.01 -5.93 4.25
C HIS A 19 -13.50 -5.82 4.63
N PHE A 20 -14.18 -4.79 4.15
CA PHE A 20 -15.59 -4.60 4.48
C PHE A 20 -16.46 -5.73 3.93
N TYR A 21 -16.23 -6.18 2.70
CA TYR A 21 -16.98 -7.31 2.14
C TYR A 21 -16.81 -8.58 2.98
N LYS A 22 -15.56 -8.94 3.33
CA LYS A 22 -15.26 -10.14 4.11
C LYS A 22 -15.98 -10.12 5.46
N TYR A 23 -15.78 -9.06 6.26
CA TYR A 23 -16.32 -9.01 7.61
C TYR A 23 -17.85 -8.83 7.64
N LEU A 24 -18.43 -8.09 6.71
CA LEU A 24 -19.90 -8.00 6.58
C LEU A 24 -20.51 -9.35 6.19
N SER A 25 -19.79 -10.17 5.40
CA SER A 25 -20.24 -11.52 5.03
C SER A 25 -20.07 -12.50 6.19
N GLU A 26 -19.00 -12.43 6.96
CA GLU A 26 -18.78 -13.26 8.15
C GLU A 26 -19.81 -12.96 9.26
N ASP A 27 -20.24 -11.72 9.41
CA ASP A 27 -21.27 -11.31 10.37
C ASP A 27 -22.71 -11.54 9.85
N GLU A 28 -22.87 -12.13 8.65
CA GLU A 28 -24.16 -12.39 8.00
C GLU A 28 -25.05 -11.16 7.80
N ILE A 29 -24.45 -9.94 7.73
CA ILE A 29 -25.17 -8.67 7.54
C ILE A 29 -24.93 -8.05 6.16
N CYS A 30 -24.30 -8.77 5.24
CA CYS A 30 -23.92 -8.27 3.92
C CYS A 30 -25.09 -7.68 3.14
N ASP A 31 -26.29 -8.28 3.23
CA ASP A 31 -27.51 -7.81 2.56
C ASP A 31 -28.00 -6.43 3.04
N SER A 32 -27.50 -5.99 4.20
CA SER A 32 -27.82 -4.67 4.75
C SER A 32 -26.89 -3.56 4.24
N PHE A 33 -25.89 -3.92 3.43
CA PHE A 33 -24.85 -3.01 2.94
C PHE A 33 -24.74 -3.06 1.41
N GLU A 34 -24.36 -1.93 0.85
CA GLU A 34 -23.95 -1.82 -0.55
C GLU A 34 -22.54 -1.23 -0.60
N ILE A 35 -21.60 -1.95 -1.20
CA ILE A 35 -20.24 -1.47 -1.40
C ILE A 35 -20.05 -1.09 -2.86
N SER A 36 -19.63 0.15 -3.10
CA SER A 36 -19.32 0.67 -4.43
C SER A 36 -17.89 1.17 -4.53
N ILE A 37 -17.25 0.94 -5.68
CA ILE A 37 -15.90 1.38 -6.00
C ILE A 37 -15.97 2.37 -7.16
N TYR A 38 -15.37 3.54 -6.96
CA TYR A 38 -15.20 4.56 -8.00
C TYR A 38 -13.73 4.64 -8.36
N HIS A 39 -13.36 4.42 -9.62
CA HIS A 39 -11.98 4.49 -10.06
C HIS A 39 -11.82 5.37 -11.30
N SER A 40 -10.69 6.07 -11.38
CA SER A 40 -10.30 6.80 -12.58
C SER A 40 -9.73 5.83 -13.61
N PRO A 41 -9.93 6.07 -14.91
CA PRO A 41 -9.25 5.33 -15.97
C PRO A 41 -7.73 5.59 -16.02
N ASP A 42 -7.25 6.65 -15.36
CA ASP A 42 -5.86 7.07 -15.41
C ASP A 42 -4.94 6.13 -14.62
N GLU A 43 -3.84 5.70 -15.25
CA GLU A 43 -2.83 4.86 -14.61
C GLU A 43 -1.90 5.66 -13.69
N HIS A 44 -1.58 5.11 -12.52
CA HIS A 44 -0.62 5.68 -11.58
C HIS A 44 0.76 4.98 -11.71
N PRO A 45 1.89 5.72 -11.78
CA PRO A 45 3.23 5.14 -11.91
C PRO A 45 3.59 4.14 -10.81
N ILE A 46 3.18 4.41 -9.57
CA ILE A 46 3.50 3.57 -8.39
C ILE A 46 2.88 2.17 -8.45
N GLU A 47 1.83 1.98 -9.24
CA GLU A 47 1.20 0.67 -9.44
C GLU A 47 2.04 -0.28 -10.30
N LYS A 48 3.11 0.22 -10.89
CA LYS A 48 4.01 -0.57 -11.74
C LYS A 48 5.06 -1.36 -10.97
N VAL A 49 5.27 -1.06 -9.68
CA VAL A 49 6.19 -1.83 -8.81
C VAL A 49 5.43 -2.86 -7.99
N GLY A 50 6.07 -4.01 -7.73
CA GLY A 50 5.53 -5.04 -6.86
C GLY A 50 5.33 -4.55 -5.43
N GLN A 51 4.43 -5.19 -4.72
CA GLN A 51 4.15 -4.92 -3.31
C GLN A 51 4.37 -6.17 -2.46
N GLY A 52 4.84 -5.98 -1.23
CA GLY A 52 4.91 -7.04 -0.22
C GLY A 52 3.75 -6.95 0.76
N THR A 53 3.32 -8.08 1.29
CA THR A 53 2.25 -8.15 2.30
C THR A 53 2.76 -8.65 3.64
N THR A 54 1.85 -8.66 4.61
CA THR A 54 1.87 -9.45 5.84
C THR A 54 0.80 -10.55 5.74
N LEU A 55 0.80 -11.53 6.67
CA LEU A 55 -0.11 -12.67 6.67
C LEU A 55 -1.59 -12.29 6.60
N THR A 56 -2.02 -11.36 7.44
CA THR A 56 -3.45 -10.96 7.52
C THR A 56 -3.98 -10.41 6.19
N VAL A 57 -3.12 -9.77 5.40
CA VAL A 57 -3.47 -9.25 4.07
C VAL A 57 -3.53 -10.39 3.04
N VAL A 58 -2.68 -11.41 3.16
CA VAL A 58 -2.73 -12.60 2.29
C VAL A 58 -4.06 -13.31 2.44
N ASP A 59 -4.47 -13.59 3.68
CA ASP A 59 -5.75 -14.24 3.96
C ASP A 59 -6.93 -13.41 3.44
N LEU A 60 -6.92 -12.10 3.70
CA LEU A 60 -7.94 -11.18 3.20
C LEU A 60 -8.12 -11.28 1.67
N ILE A 61 -7.01 -11.18 0.93
CA ILE A 61 -7.06 -11.20 -0.54
C ILE A 61 -7.45 -12.58 -1.04
N SER A 62 -6.80 -13.64 -0.53
CA SER A 62 -6.96 -14.99 -1.05
C SER A 62 -8.34 -15.56 -0.76
N SER A 63 -8.84 -15.43 0.47
CA SER A 63 -10.15 -15.96 0.86
C SER A 63 -11.28 -15.22 0.15
N THR A 64 -11.21 -13.89 0.06
CA THR A 64 -12.30 -13.08 -0.52
C THR A 64 -12.39 -13.22 -2.04
N LEU A 65 -11.25 -13.32 -2.74
CA LEU A 65 -11.22 -13.45 -4.21
C LEU A 65 -11.13 -14.91 -4.69
N GLY A 66 -11.11 -15.89 -3.79
CA GLY A 66 -10.96 -17.31 -4.15
C GLY A 66 -9.61 -17.60 -4.82
N LEU A 67 -8.54 -16.87 -4.45
CA LEU A 67 -7.21 -17.02 -5.01
C LEU A 67 -6.38 -18.03 -4.22
N ASN A 68 -5.49 -18.71 -4.91
CA ASN A 68 -4.49 -19.58 -4.32
C ASN A 68 -3.27 -19.66 -5.26
N TRP A 69 -2.27 -20.44 -4.87
CA TRP A 69 -1.03 -20.57 -5.67
C TRP A 69 -1.25 -21.18 -7.06
N TYR A 70 -2.31 -21.94 -7.28
CA TYR A 70 -2.68 -22.51 -8.58
C TYR A 70 -3.56 -21.54 -9.40
N ASN A 71 -4.43 -20.77 -8.71
CA ASN A 71 -5.25 -19.71 -9.29
C ASN A 71 -4.64 -18.34 -8.96
N ASN A 72 -3.46 -18.10 -9.52
CA ASN A 72 -2.62 -16.92 -9.21
C ASN A 72 -2.82 -15.79 -10.23
N LYS A 73 -3.96 -15.15 -10.19
CA LYS A 73 -4.30 -14.06 -11.12
C LYS A 73 -3.60 -12.74 -10.81
N ILE A 74 -3.19 -12.51 -9.58
CA ILE A 74 -2.53 -11.27 -9.16
C ILE A 74 -1.00 -11.30 -9.30
N GLY A 75 -0.46 -12.38 -9.88
CA GLY A 75 0.98 -12.54 -10.08
C GLY A 75 1.76 -12.62 -8.79
N SER A 76 1.17 -13.29 -7.76
CA SER A 76 1.80 -13.40 -6.46
C SER A 76 3.00 -14.34 -6.48
N THR A 77 3.98 -14.01 -5.63
CA THR A 77 5.14 -14.84 -5.31
C THR A 77 5.28 -14.96 -3.80
N PHE A 78 5.86 -16.06 -3.35
CA PHE A 78 6.07 -16.31 -1.93
C PHE A 78 7.05 -15.28 -1.33
N LYS A 79 6.77 -14.81 -0.12
CA LYS A 79 7.64 -13.92 0.66
C LYS A 79 7.93 -14.57 2.00
N SER A 80 9.13 -15.14 2.14
CA SER A 80 9.58 -15.85 3.34
C SER A 80 10.18 -14.94 4.41
N GLY A 81 10.38 -13.67 4.11
CA GLY A 81 11.01 -12.73 5.03
C GLY A 81 11.56 -11.50 4.33
N ILE A 82 12.47 -10.82 5.03
CA ILE A 82 13.21 -9.66 4.51
C ILE A 82 14.71 -9.92 4.70
N LEU A 83 15.49 -9.75 3.65
CA LEU A 83 16.95 -9.78 3.70
C LEU A 83 17.49 -8.36 3.74
N TYR A 84 18.09 -7.99 4.85
CA TYR A 84 18.81 -6.73 5.02
C TYR A 84 20.27 -6.91 4.61
N GLU A 85 20.77 -6.12 3.66
CA GLU A 85 22.15 -6.15 3.18
C GLU A 85 22.83 -4.80 3.44
N ASN A 86 24.06 -4.83 4.00
CA ASN A 86 24.95 -3.67 4.24
C ASN A 86 24.47 -2.64 5.28
N TRP A 87 23.52 -2.95 6.12
CA TRP A 87 22.98 -2.00 7.12
C TRP A 87 23.89 -1.79 8.32
N GLY A 88 24.74 -2.75 8.66
CA GLY A 88 25.72 -2.63 9.73
C GLY A 88 27.12 -2.42 9.18
N LYS A 89 27.83 -3.51 8.91
CA LYS A 89 29.14 -3.50 8.27
C LYS A 89 29.02 -3.78 6.79
N LYS A 90 30.02 -3.36 6.03
CA LYS A 90 30.07 -3.69 4.59
C LYS A 90 29.98 -5.20 4.38
N ASN A 91 29.08 -5.61 3.48
CA ASN A 91 28.75 -7.00 3.13
C ASN A 91 28.01 -7.80 4.22
N ASP A 92 27.55 -7.19 5.30
CA ASP A 92 26.69 -7.85 6.27
C ASP A 92 25.35 -8.21 5.62
N LYS A 93 24.85 -9.40 5.96
CA LYS A 93 23.55 -9.89 5.53
C LYS A 93 22.81 -10.44 6.73
N ILE A 94 21.65 -9.86 7.01
CA ILE A 94 20.78 -10.30 8.10
C ILE A 94 19.45 -10.69 7.49
N PHE A 95 19.09 -11.96 7.57
CA PHE A 95 17.79 -12.43 7.13
C PHE A 95 16.82 -12.42 8.32
N HIS A 96 15.72 -11.70 8.17
CA HIS A 96 14.60 -11.73 9.11
C HIS A 96 13.52 -12.63 8.52
N PRO A 97 13.46 -13.92 8.97
CA PRO A 97 12.45 -14.84 8.46
C PRO A 97 11.08 -14.48 9.01
N PHE A 98 10.05 -14.75 8.23
CA PHE A 98 8.70 -14.84 8.76
C PHE A 98 8.47 -16.26 9.28
N GLU A 99 7.68 -16.41 10.34
CA GLU A 99 7.31 -17.73 10.83
C GLU A 99 6.53 -18.50 9.76
N MET A 100 6.68 -19.84 9.71
CA MET A 100 6.00 -20.66 8.68
C MET A 100 4.47 -20.52 8.71
N ALA A 101 3.90 -20.18 9.85
CA ALA A 101 2.50 -19.85 9.98
C ALA A 101 2.14 -18.48 9.37
N ASP A 102 3.12 -17.60 9.19
CA ASP A 102 2.97 -16.22 8.73
C ASP A 102 3.36 -16.07 7.25
N MET A 103 2.77 -16.90 6.39
CA MET A 103 3.01 -16.81 4.95
C MET A 103 2.65 -15.43 4.42
N SER A 104 3.64 -14.78 3.83
CA SER A 104 3.47 -13.51 3.14
C SER A 104 3.63 -13.69 1.64
N MET A 105 3.21 -12.70 0.88
CA MET A 105 3.37 -12.70 -0.57
C MET A 105 3.82 -11.35 -1.10
N HIS A 106 4.45 -11.37 -2.27
CA HIS A 106 4.51 -10.22 -3.15
C HIS A 106 3.40 -10.37 -4.19
N PHE A 107 2.94 -9.27 -4.74
CA PHE A 107 1.95 -9.27 -5.80
C PHE A 107 2.09 -8.02 -6.68
N VAL A 108 1.38 -8.01 -7.82
CA VAL A 108 1.35 -6.89 -8.76
C VAL A 108 0.10 -6.05 -8.49
N PRO A 109 0.21 -4.79 -8.02
CA PRO A 109 -0.92 -3.94 -7.64
C PRO A 109 -1.97 -3.79 -8.73
N LYS A 110 -1.55 -3.58 -9.98
CA LYS A 110 -2.46 -3.48 -11.13
C LYS A 110 -3.30 -4.74 -11.31
N LYS A 111 -2.70 -5.92 -11.18
CA LYS A 111 -3.43 -7.20 -11.27
C LYS A 111 -4.42 -7.38 -10.13
N LEU A 112 -4.08 -6.95 -8.91
CA LEU A 112 -5.03 -6.96 -7.78
C LEU A 112 -6.22 -6.04 -8.05
N SER A 113 -5.98 -4.82 -8.51
CA SER A 113 -7.03 -3.88 -8.89
C SER A 113 -7.97 -4.46 -9.95
N GLU A 114 -7.41 -5.06 -10.99
CA GLU A 114 -8.18 -5.72 -12.06
C GLU A 114 -9.06 -6.86 -11.52
N GLU A 115 -8.52 -7.71 -10.65
CA GLU A 115 -9.29 -8.83 -10.08
C GLU A 115 -10.40 -8.34 -9.13
N VAL A 116 -10.15 -7.31 -8.33
CA VAL A 116 -11.16 -6.69 -7.46
C VAL A 116 -12.29 -6.09 -8.30
N ILE A 117 -11.96 -5.32 -9.34
CA ILE A 117 -12.94 -4.70 -10.25
C ILE A 117 -13.78 -5.76 -10.98
N LYS A 118 -13.16 -6.87 -11.40
CA LYS A 118 -13.83 -7.96 -12.14
C LYS A 118 -14.55 -8.98 -11.26
N SER A 119 -14.42 -8.90 -9.95
CA SER A 119 -14.92 -9.92 -9.00
C SER A 119 -16.44 -10.06 -8.92
N ASN A 120 -17.18 -9.06 -9.40
CA ASN A 120 -18.63 -8.92 -9.24
C ASN A 120 -19.11 -8.84 -7.76
N LEU A 121 -18.19 -8.63 -6.82
CA LEU A 121 -18.52 -8.46 -5.40
C LEU A 121 -19.00 -7.04 -5.08
N PHE A 122 -18.72 -6.08 -5.96
CA PHE A 122 -18.90 -4.65 -5.75
C PHE A 122 -19.64 -4.02 -6.93
N LYS A 123 -20.34 -2.91 -6.68
CA LYS A 123 -20.75 -2.00 -7.75
C LYS A 123 -19.56 -1.17 -8.17
N VAL A 124 -19.17 -1.21 -9.43
CA VAL A 124 -17.98 -0.52 -9.94
C VAL A 124 -18.38 0.59 -10.90
N TYR A 125 -17.82 1.76 -10.69
CA TYR A 125 -18.03 2.95 -11.52
C TYR A 125 -16.68 3.50 -12.01
N GLU A 126 -16.50 3.53 -13.34
CA GLU A 126 -15.37 4.21 -13.96
C GLU A 126 -15.67 5.72 -14.01
N LYS A 127 -15.29 6.42 -12.97
CA LYS A 127 -15.53 7.85 -12.79
C LYS A 127 -14.49 8.49 -11.90
N THR A 128 -13.84 9.55 -12.38
CA THR A 128 -12.97 10.40 -11.58
C THR A 128 -13.82 11.26 -10.64
N ILE A 129 -13.57 11.17 -9.33
CA ILE A 129 -14.26 11.94 -8.29
C ILE A 129 -13.35 13.06 -7.81
N ILE A 130 -13.81 14.29 -7.88
CA ILE A 130 -13.07 15.48 -7.42
C ILE A 130 -13.50 15.83 -6.00
N ASP A 131 -14.78 15.98 -5.74
CA ASP A 131 -15.35 16.34 -4.43
C ASP A 131 -16.24 15.18 -3.91
N PRO A 132 -15.69 14.31 -3.04
CA PRO A 132 -16.41 13.15 -2.52
C PRO A 132 -17.75 13.49 -1.85
N GLU A 133 -17.75 14.53 -1.04
CA GLU A 133 -18.92 14.92 -0.25
C GLU A 133 -20.09 15.42 -1.12
N LYS A 134 -19.81 15.97 -2.30
CA LYS A 134 -20.83 16.47 -3.23
C LYS A 134 -21.23 15.48 -4.31
N GLU A 135 -20.31 14.62 -4.74
CA GLU A 135 -20.50 13.78 -5.92
C GLU A 135 -21.00 12.37 -5.60
N ILE A 136 -20.84 11.94 -4.35
CA ILE A 136 -21.13 10.56 -3.92
C ILE A 136 -22.34 10.55 -3.00
N ASP A 137 -23.34 9.74 -3.35
CA ASP A 137 -24.48 9.44 -2.49
C ASP A 137 -24.20 8.13 -1.71
N ALA A 138 -23.53 8.27 -0.55
CA ALA A 138 -23.24 7.16 0.34
C ALA A 138 -23.25 7.62 1.81
N ASP A 139 -23.49 6.70 2.73
CA ASP A 139 -23.46 6.96 4.17
C ASP A 139 -22.03 7.08 4.70
N VAL A 140 -21.12 6.33 4.12
CA VAL A 140 -19.69 6.35 4.44
C VAL A 140 -18.89 6.37 3.15
N ILE A 141 -17.85 7.21 3.10
CA ILE A 141 -16.96 7.35 1.96
C ILE A 141 -15.52 7.08 2.41
N PHE A 142 -14.83 6.15 1.74
CA PHE A 142 -13.40 5.95 1.90
C PHE A 142 -12.66 6.66 0.78
N ASP A 143 -11.89 7.70 1.12
CA ASP A 143 -11.06 8.41 0.17
C ASP A 143 -9.70 7.70 0.05
N CYS A 144 -9.53 6.91 -1.02
CA CYS A 144 -8.35 6.13 -1.34
C CYS A 144 -7.59 6.70 -2.56
N ARG A 145 -7.79 7.98 -2.93
CA ARG A 145 -7.23 8.61 -4.16
C ARG A 145 -5.71 8.86 -4.10
N GLY A 146 -5.06 8.51 -3.01
CA GLY A 146 -3.62 8.71 -2.87
C GLY A 146 -3.26 10.13 -2.41
N ARG A 147 -2.26 10.76 -3.05
CA ARG A 147 -1.71 12.04 -2.57
C ARG A 147 -2.35 13.27 -3.21
N HIS A 148 -3.33 13.11 -4.07
CA HIS A 148 -3.88 14.20 -4.88
C HIS A 148 -5.00 14.96 -4.16
N ASN A 149 -5.07 16.27 -4.43
CA ASN A 149 -6.18 17.15 -4.04
C ASN A 149 -6.51 17.16 -2.53
N ARG A 150 -5.49 17.13 -1.67
CA ARG A 150 -5.68 17.23 -0.22
C ARG A 150 -5.52 18.67 0.27
N ASP A 151 -6.25 19.00 1.32
CA ASP A 151 -6.04 20.25 2.07
C ASP A 151 -4.80 20.10 2.96
N GLU A 152 -3.68 20.70 2.57
CA GLU A 152 -2.41 20.61 3.31
C GLU A 152 -2.52 21.09 4.77
N SER A 153 -3.50 21.94 5.11
CA SER A 153 -3.72 22.41 6.49
C SER A 153 -4.12 21.28 7.46
N ASN A 154 -4.71 20.19 6.92
CA ASN A 154 -5.10 19.01 7.71
C ASN A 154 -3.95 18.00 7.92
N TYR A 155 -2.73 18.30 7.47
CA TYR A 155 -1.62 17.37 7.53
C TYR A 155 -0.46 17.86 8.39
N GLU A 156 0.26 16.91 8.95
CA GLU A 156 1.52 17.11 9.67
C GLU A 156 2.64 16.45 8.88
N SER A 157 3.75 17.18 8.70
CA SER A 157 4.96 16.58 8.11
C SER A 157 5.66 15.67 9.11
N ILE A 158 6.16 14.55 8.62
CA ILE A 158 7.00 13.61 9.35
C ILE A 158 8.42 13.76 8.81
N VAL A 159 9.40 13.82 9.71
CA VAL A 159 10.81 13.89 9.33
C VAL A 159 11.21 12.58 8.65
N ASN A 160 11.79 12.69 7.47
CA ASN A 160 12.38 11.57 6.77
C ASN A 160 13.68 12.02 6.10
N PRO A 161 14.77 11.28 6.27
CA PRO A 161 16.04 11.58 5.60
C PRO A 161 15.99 11.38 4.07
N LEU A 162 15.01 10.65 3.54
CA LEU A 162 14.86 10.35 2.12
C LEU A 162 13.63 11.03 1.53
N ASN A 163 13.73 11.50 0.28
CA ASN A 163 12.66 12.26 -0.36
C ASN A 163 12.47 11.94 -1.85
N SER A 164 13.27 11.02 -2.39
CA SER A 164 13.25 10.67 -3.81
C SER A 164 13.44 9.17 -4.01
N VAL A 165 12.87 8.64 -5.08
CA VAL A 165 13.04 7.24 -5.48
C VAL A 165 13.18 7.13 -7.00
N LEU A 166 14.18 6.37 -7.43
CA LEU A 166 14.34 5.91 -8.82
C LEU A 166 13.78 4.50 -8.92
N LEU A 167 12.89 4.26 -9.87
CA LEU A 167 12.24 2.97 -10.07
C LEU A 167 12.78 2.27 -11.32
N SER A 168 13.03 0.98 -11.20
CA SER A 168 13.42 0.11 -12.31
C SER A 168 12.79 -1.27 -12.19
N LYS A 169 12.83 -2.03 -13.28
CA LYS A 169 12.25 -3.37 -13.35
C LYS A 169 13.00 -4.23 -14.34
N LYS A 170 13.52 -5.36 -13.88
CA LYS A 170 14.11 -6.39 -14.75
C LYS A 170 13.04 -7.41 -15.14
N LYS A 171 13.00 -7.79 -16.40
CA LYS A 171 12.16 -8.91 -16.90
C LYS A 171 12.75 -10.24 -16.44
N GLY A 172 11.87 -11.20 -16.24
CA GLY A 172 12.24 -12.55 -15.81
C GLY A 172 12.05 -12.77 -14.31
N ARG A 173 11.73 -13.99 -13.96
CA ARG A 173 11.57 -14.43 -12.56
C ARG A 173 12.91 -14.88 -12.01
N ASP A 174 13.27 -14.42 -10.82
CA ASP A 174 14.30 -15.05 -10.02
C ASP A 174 13.64 -16.03 -9.04
N ILE A 175 13.72 -17.32 -9.34
CA ILE A 175 13.09 -18.38 -8.54
C ILE A 175 13.73 -18.56 -7.16
N ASN A 176 14.97 -18.10 -6.98
CA ASN A 176 15.70 -18.18 -5.71
C ASN A 176 15.39 -16.97 -4.80
N LEU A 177 14.82 -15.92 -5.36
CA LEU A 177 14.46 -14.74 -4.62
C LEU A 177 13.02 -14.88 -4.09
N ILE A 178 12.90 -15.51 -2.91
CA ILE A 178 11.63 -15.75 -2.22
C ILE A 178 11.41 -14.81 -1.02
N TYR A 179 12.09 -13.68 -0.98
CA TYR A 179 12.04 -12.66 0.07
C TYR A 179 12.20 -11.27 -0.53
N THR A 180 11.81 -10.24 0.21
CA THR A 180 12.17 -8.86 -0.12
C THR A 180 13.61 -8.60 0.27
N LYS A 181 14.38 -7.85 -0.53
CA LYS A 181 15.64 -7.29 -0.05
C LYS A 181 15.47 -5.81 0.29
N ALA A 182 16.12 -5.41 1.38
CA ALA A 182 16.38 -4.04 1.75
C ALA A 182 17.90 -3.85 1.78
N VAL A 183 18.43 -3.19 0.78
CA VAL A 183 19.89 -3.06 0.57
C VAL A 183 20.32 -1.63 0.87
N ALA A 184 21.12 -1.42 1.92
CA ALA A 184 21.72 -0.11 2.19
C ALA A 184 22.71 0.26 1.09
N THR A 185 22.65 1.52 0.66
CA THR A 185 23.51 2.11 -0.37
C THR A 185 24.20 3.35 0.18
N PRO A 186 25.23 3.89 -0.48
CA PRO A 186 25.90 5.11 -0.02
C PRO A 186 24.99 6.32 0.12
N ASN A 187 23.89 6.35 -0.64
CA ASN A 187 23.00 7.50 -0.72
C ASN A 187 21.63 7.27 -0.06
N GLY A 188 21.40 6.07 0.50
CA GLY A 188 20.12 5.68 1.08
C GLY A 188 19.94 4.17 1.07
N TRP A 189 18.88 3.65 0.44
CA TRP A 189 18.67 2.20 0.36
C TRP A 189 17.85 1.81 -0.87
N THR A 190 17.83 0.51 -1.18
CA THR A 190 17.08 -0.03 -2.32
C THR A 190 16.23 -1.22 -1.89
N PHE A 191 14.95 -1.18 -2.23
CA PHE A 191 14.13 -2.38 -2.17
C PHE A 191 14.28 -3.22 -3.44
N VAL A 192 14.25 -4.56 -3.28
CA VAL A 192 14.19 -5.51 -4.38
C VAL A 192 13.02 -6.45 -4.14
N ILE A 193 12.03 -6.42 -5.03
CA ILE A 193 10.77 -7.15 -4.88
C ILE A 193 10.60 -8.09 -6.07
N PRO A 194 10.64 -9.43 -5.83
CA PRO A 194 10.39 -10.41 -6.88
C PRO A 194 8.89 -10.50 -7.19
N ASN A 195 8.57 -10.46 -8.47
CA ASN A 195 7.24 -10.73 -8.99
C ASN A 195 7.27 -12.00 -9.84
N GLN A 196 6.11 -12.46 -10.29
CA GLN A 196 6.00 -13.69 -11.07
C GLN A 196 6.82 -13.67 -12.37
N ASP A 197 6.90 -12.52 -13.03
CA ASP A 197 7.50 -12.33 -14.37
C ASP A 197 8.62 -11.27 -14.41
N SER A 198 8.99 -10.73 -13.26
CA SER A 198 9.94 -9.63 -13.17
C SER A 198 10.44 -9.41 -11.75
N VAL A 199 11.49 -8.62 -11.60
CA VAL A 199 11.97 -8.09 -10.31
C VAL A 199 11.89 -6.58 -10.34
N SER A 200 11.22 -5.98 -9.34
CA SER A 200 11.11 -4.53 -9.18
C SER A 200 12.20 -4.01 -8.24
N TYR A 201 12.74 -2.87 -8.58
CA TYR A 201 13.78 -2.18 -7.82
C TYR A 201 13.35 -0.73 -7.55
N GLY A 202 13.61 -0.24 -6.34
CA GLY A 202 13.45 1.18 -6.04
C GLY A 202 14.60 1.67 -5.19
N TYR A 203 15.39 2.60 -5.75
CA TYR A 203 16.52 3.22 -5.11
C TYR A 203 16.08 4.53 -4.47
N LEU A 204 16.04 4.56 -3.14
CA LEU A 204 15.64 5.71 -2.36
C LEU A 204 16.86 6.53 -1.95
N PHE A 205 16.78 7.84 -2.09
CA PHE A 205 17.86 8.76 -1.76
C PHE A 205 17.32 10.15 -1.35
N ASN A 206 18.21 11.02 -0.90
CA ASN A 206 17.87 12.40 -0.60
C ASN A 206 18.43 13.32 -1.69
N ASN A 207 17.57 13.87 -2.51
CA ASN A 207 17.94 14.73 -3.63
C ASN A 207 18.42 16.15 -3.22
N THR A 208 18.40 16.48 -1.92
CA THR A 208 18.98 17.72 -1.41
C THR A 208 20.46 17.60 -1.06
N ILE A 209 20.98 16.37 -0.94
CA ILE A 209 22.37 16.09 -0.58
C ILE A 209 23.09 15.16 -1.56
N THR A 210 22.35 14.43 -2.39
CA THR A 210 22.88 13.53 -3.42
C THR A 210 22.42 14.02 -4.78
N ASP A 211 23.37 14.20 -5.68
CA ASP A 211 23.04 14.53 -7.08
C ASP A 211 22.27 13.37 -7.72
N ARG A 212 21.31 13.70 -8.56
CA ARG A 212 20.47 12.72 -9.25
C ARG A 212 21.28 11.76 -10.13
N GLU A 213 22.26 12.29 -10.85
CA GLU A 213 23.10 11.51 -11.76
C GLU A 213 24.00 10.53 -10.97
N ASP A 214 24.53 10.96 -9.82
CA ASP A 214 25.31 10.09 -8.93
C ASP A 214 24.45 8.95 -8.38
N ALA A 215 23.20 9.22 -8.01
CA ALA A 215 22.24 8.20 -7.58
C ALA A 215 21.96 7.19 -8.71
N ILE A 216 21.75 7.65 -9.96
CA ILE A 216 21.55 6.79 -11.12
C ILE A 216 22.75 5.93 -11.39
N ILE A 217 23.96 6.49 -11.39
CA ILE A 217 25.22 5.77 -11.63
C ILE A 217 25.40 4.63 -10.59
N ASP A 218 25.20 4.93 -9.29
CA ASP A 218 25.30 3.90 -8.24
C ASP A 218 24.21 2.84 -8.40
N PHE A 219 22.97 3.25 -8.70
CA PHE A 219 21.84 2.33 -8.88
C PHE A 219 22.08 1.35 -10.03
N VAL A 220 22.43 1.85 -11.22
CA VAL A 220 22.72 1.06 -12.40
C VAL A 220 23.88 0.11 -12.15
N LYS A 221 24.99 0.61 -11.62
CA LYS A 221 26.20 -0.18 -11.36
C LYS A 221 25.98 -1.27 -10.32
N ARG A 222 25.24 -0.98 -9.26
CA ARG A 222 25.05 -1.89 -8.12
C ARG A 222 24.05 -3.00 -8.40
N PHE A 223 22.96 -2.66 -9.09
CA PHE A 223 21.87 -3.59 -9.31
C PHE A 223 21.79 -4.08 -10.75
N ASP A 224 22.69 -3.63 -11.62
CA ASP A 224 22.72 -4.00 -13.04
C ASP A 224 21.35 -3.81 -13.71
N VAL A 225 20.72 -2.67 -13.45
CA VAL A 225 19.45 -2.30 -14.06
C VAL A 225 19.68 -1.59 -15.40
N ASP A 226 18.84 -1.90 -16.40
CA ASP A 226 19.06 -1.41 -17.78
C ASP A 226 18.62 0.04 -17.95
N GLU A 227 17.54 0.44 -17.25
CA GLU A 227 16.92 1.78 -17.41
C GLU A 227 16.23 2.23 -16.12
N ILE A 228 16.17 3.53 -15.93
CA ILE A 228 15.28 4.15 -14.94
C ILE A 228 13.94 4.38 -15.62
N ARG A 229 12.88 3.73 -15.11
CA ARG A 229 11.54 3.77 -15.70
C ARG A 229 10.69 4.91 -15.20
N ASP A 230 10.82 5.20 -13.91
CA ASP A 230 10.08 6.26 -13.26
C ASP A 230 10.94 6.87 -12.15
N GLU A 231 10.64 8.12 -11.80
CA GLU A 231 11.23 8.84 -10.68
C GLU A 231 10.12 9.57 -9.93
N LEU A 232 10.13 9.47 -8.61
CA LEU A 232 9.14 10.11 -7.77
C LEU A 232 9.80 10.85 -6.61
N ASN A 233 9.33 12.08 -6.37
CA ASN A 233 9.63 12.80 -5.14
C ASN A 233 8.50 12.59 -4.14
N PHE A 234 8.85 12.41 -2.86
CA PHE A 234 7.88 12.16 -1.82
C PHE A 234 8.21 12.91 -0.53
N LYS A 235 7.20 13.08 0.29
CA LYS A 235 7.32 13.56 1.67
C LYS A 235 6.62 12.55 2.56
N ASN A 236 7.15 12.37 3.77
CA ASN A 236 6.43 11.67 4.81
C ASN A 236 5.46 12.65 5.49
N TYR A 237 4.26 12.19 5.73
CA TYR A 237 3.19 12.98 6.33
C TYR A 237 2.08 12.09 6.88
N ARG A 238 1.27 12.67 7.75
CA ARG A 238 0.00 12.09 8.19
C ARG A 238 -1.08 13.15 8.32
N ALA A 239 -2.34 12.74 8.17
CA ALA A 239 -3.48 13.58 8.51
C ALA A 239 -3.61 13.74 10.04
N LYS A 240 -4.10 14.89 10.47
CA LYS A 240 -4.42 15.16 11.88
C LYS A 240 -5.56 14.27 12.36
N ASN A 241 -6.54 14.02 11.49
CA ASN A 241 -7.66 13.14 11.73
C ASN A 241 -7.88 12.21 10.54
N PHE A 242 -8.32 10.98 10.80
CA PHE A 242 -8.65 10.04 9.73
C PHE A 242 -10.06 10.29 9.16
N TYR A 243 -10.89 11.02 9.87
CA TYR A 243 -12.23 11.41 9.43
C TYR A 243 -12.21 12.86 8.96
N ASN A 244 -12.68 13.12 7.75
CA ASN A 244 -12.68 14.44 7.12
C ASN A 244 -14.08 14.77 6.61
N GLY A 245 -14.61 15.93 6.99
CA GLY A 245 -15.97 16.33 6.62
C GLY A 245 -17.05 15.63 7.46
N SER A 246 -18.13 15.24 6.82
CA SER A 246 -19.32 14.66 7.48
C SER A 246 -19.40 13.13 7.40
N ARG A 247 -18.72 12.50 6.43
CA ARG A 247 -18.83 11.05 6.15
C ARG A 247 -17.62 10.45 5.43
N THR A 248 -16.55 11.23 5.24
CA THR A 248 -15.36 10.82 4.50
C THR A 248 -14.26 10.36 5.45
N ILE A 249 -13.78 9.13 5.25
CA ILE A 249 -12.65 8.51 5.95
C ILE A 249 -11.44 8.54 5.01
N LEU A 250 -10.32 9.10 5.49
CA LEU A 250 -9.06 9.14 4.77
C LEU A 250 -8.37 7.78 4.88
N GLN A 251 -8.01 7.19 3.74
CA GLN A 251 -7.42 5.86 3.68
C GLN A 251 -6.17 5.82 2.79
N GLY A 252 -5.22 4.96 3.16
CA GLY A 252 -3.99 4.81 2.40
C GLY A 252 -3.16 6.10 2.38
N ASN A 253 -2.60 6.44 1.22
CA ASN A 253 -1.80 7.64 1.06
C ASN A 253 -2.64 8.94 1.16
N MET A 254 -3.96 8.85 1.22
CA MET A 254 -4.80 10.00 1.55
C MET A 254 -4.75 10.31 3.05
N TYR A 255 -4.63 9.30 3.91
CA TYR A 255 -4.38 9.52 5.34
C TYR A 255 -2.92 9.87 5.62
N GLY A 256 -1.98 9.10 5.09
CA GLY A 256 -0.57 9.35 5.38
C GLY A 256 0.37 8.46 4.59
N PHE A 257 1.62 8.87 4.57
CA PHE A 257 2.70 8.13 3.95
C PHE A 257 3.95 8.19 4.81
N VAL A 258 4.51 7.02 5.05
CA VAL A 258 5.83 6.83 5.64
C VAL A 258 6.64 5.98 4.67
N GLU A 259 7.92 6.24 4.58
CA GLU A 259 8.84 5.45 3.77
C GLU A 259 8.70 3.95 4.07
N PRO A 260 8.63 3.09 3.01
CA PRO A 260 8.15 1.71 3.17
C PRO A 260 9.26 0.68 3.48
N MET A 261 10.25 0.96 4.32
CA MET A 261 11.35 0.03 4.59
C MET A 261 10.87 -1.35 5.02
N GLU A 262 9.88 -1.39 5.91
CA GLU A 262 9.32 -2.62 6.48
C GLU A 262 8.08 -3.14 5.74
N ALA A 263 7.74 -2.55 4.58
CA ALA A 263 6.54 -2.92 3.79
C ALA A 263 5.23 -2.93 4.60
N THR A 264 5.09 -2.01 5.55
CA THR A 264 3.99 -1.97 6.54
C THR A 264 2.70 -1.35 6.01
N SER A 265 2.73 -0.70 4.86
CA SER A 265 1.61 0.12 4.34
C SER A 265 0.29 -0.66 4.23
N LEU A 266 0.31 -1.89 3.70
CA LEU A 266 -0.92 -2.70 3.53
C LEU A 266 -1.52 -3.13 4.87
N GLY A 267 -0.68 -3.49 5.84
CA GLY A 267 -1.10 -3.78 7.22
C GLY A 267 -1.71 -2.54 7.88
N PHE A 268 -1.13 -1.37 7.64
CA PHE A 268 -1.66 -0.11 8.13
C PHE A 268 -3.01 0.24 7.48
N TYR A 269 -3.21 -0.01 6.18
CA TYR A 269 -4.50 0.18 5.53
C TYR A 269 -5.58 -0.71 6.17
N GLN A 270 -5.25 -1.96 6.45
CA GLN A 270 -6.16 -2.87 7.15
C GLN A 270 -6.41 -2.41 8.60
N PHE A 271 -5.41 -1.84 9.28
CA PHE A 271 -5.59 -1.26 10.61
C PHE A 271 -6.57 -0.08 10.60
N ILE A 272 -6.46 0.84 9.62
CA ILE A 272 -7.44 1.93 9.45
C ILE A 272 -8.85 1.36 9.20
N CYS A 273 -8.98 0.31 8.37
CA CYS A 273 -10.29 -0.32 8.14
C CYS A 273 -10.92 -0.84 9.45
N ARG A 274 -10.14 -1.45 10.34
CA ARG A 274 -10.62 -1.91 11.65
C ARG A 274 -11.07 -0.76 12.53
N GLN A 275 -10.32 0.32 12.59
CA GLN A 275 -10.72 1.51 13.35
C GLN A 275 -11.96 2.19 12.74
N ALA A 276 -12.06 2.19 11.41
CA ALA A 276 -13.24 2.68 10.71
C ALA A 276 -14.47 1.81 11.00
N TRP A 277 -14.32 0.48 11.05
CA TRP A 277 -15.36 -0.45 11.46
C TRP A 277 -15.87 -0.10 12.88
N ASP A 278 -14.96 -0.01 13.85
CA ASP A 278 -15.31 0.32 15.24
C ASP A 278 -16.06 1.66 15.34
N PHE A 279 -15.68 2.64 14.54
CA PHE A 279 -16.37 3.94 14.47
C PHE A 279 -17.74 3.85 13.80
N ILE A 280 -17.86 3.22 12.63
CA ILE A 280 -19.11 3.12 11.85
C ILE A 280 -20.19 2.37 12.65
N PHE A 281 -19.79 1.27 13.30
CA PHE A 281 -20.69 0.45 14.12
C PHE A 281 -20.88 0.98 15.56
N LYS A 282 -20.31 2.16 15.87
CA LYS A 282 -20.42 2.83 17.18
C LYS A 282 -19.88 2.00 18.34
N ILE A 283 -18.90 1.15 18.08
CA ILE A 283 -18.17 0.36 19.10
C ILE A 283 -17.21 1.28 19.86
N GLN A 284 -16.55 2.19 19.14
CA GLN A 284 -15.59 3.15 19.68
C GLN A 284 -15.91 4.57 19.22
N SER A 285 -15.44 5.57 19.99
CA SER A 285 -15.57 6.98 19.64
C SER A 285 -14.59 7.38 18.52
N LEU A 286 -14.88 8.45 17.81
CA LEU A 286 -13.99 9.04 16.81
C LEU A 286 -12.61 9.39 17.41
N ASP A 287 -12.59 9.99 18.61
CA ASP A 287 -11.34 10.39 19.28
C ASP A 287 -10.48 9.17 19.61
N TYR A 288 -11.09 8.09 20.09
CA TYR A 288 -10.39 6.84 20.36
C TYR A 288 -9.76 6.25 19.08
N CYS A 289 -10.53 6.17 18.01
CA CYS A 289 -10.05 5.65 16.73
C CYS A 289 -8.92 6.51 16.16
N ASN A 290 -9.04 7.84 16.19
CA ASN A 290 -8.00 8.78 15.80
C ASN A 290 -6.70 8.54 16.58
N GLU A 291 -6.80 8.45 17.91
CA GLU A 291 -5.61 8.25 18.76
C GLU A 291 -4.93 6.90 18.48
N LYS A 292 -5.70 5.85 18.25
CA LYS A 292 -5.16 4.53 17.89
C LYS A 292 -4.43 4.56 16.55
N ILE A 293 -5.00 5.21 15.52
CA ILE A 293 -4.38 5.33 14.20
C ILE A 293 -3.10 6.18 14.29
N ARG A 294 -3.14 7.30 15.01
CA ARG A 294 -1.96 8.16 15.21
C ARG A 294 -0.84 7.44 15.95
N THR A 295 -1.18 6.69 16.99
CA THR A 295 -0.20 5.90 17.77
C THR A 295 0.45 4.82 16.90
N ASN A 296 -0.34 4.09 16.11
CA ASN A 296 0.20 3.09 15.19
C ASN A 296 1.11 3.73 14.13
N MET A 297 0.70 4.87 13.55
CA MET A 297 1.53 5.60 12.59
C MET A 297 2.86 6.05 13.20
N LYS A 298 2.85 6.56 14.45
CA LYS A 298 4.09 6.93 15.16
C LYS A 298 5.01 5.72 15.41
N GLN A 299 4.46 4.54 15.62
CA GLN A 299 5.27 3.33 15.73
C GLN A 299 5.98 3.02 14.41
N LEU A 300 5.28 3.19 13.28
CA LEU A 300 5.87 3.01 11.96
C LEU A 300 6.94 4.06 11.60
N GLU A 301 6.84 5.26 12.18
CA GLU A 301 7.85 6.33 12.04
C GLU A 301 9.19 6.00 12.75
N ASN A 302 9.15 5.12 13.74
CA ASN A 302 10.30 4.79 14.60
C ASN A 302 11.01 3.48 14.18
N ILE A 303 10.56 2.84 13.12
CA ILE A 303 11.21 1.70 12.51
C ILE A 303 12.24 2.16 11.49
#